data_12a22f893425ad97cf8ddf20f49d5c53
#
_entry.id   12a22f893425ad97cf8ddf20f49d5c53
#
_cell.length_a   1.000
_cell.length_b   1.000
_cell.length_c   1.000
_cell.angle_alpha   90.00
_cell.angle_beta   90.00
_cell.angle_gamma   90.00
#
_symmetry.space_group_name_H-M   'P 1'
#
loop_
_entity.id
_entity.type
_entity.pdbx_description
1 polymer ?
#
loop_
_entity_poly.entity_id
_entity_poly.type
_entity_poly.pdbx_seq_one_letter_code
_entity_poly.pdbx_strand_id
1 'polypeptide(L)' 'MEFKEKVLFVRAKLNLSQMDMAKELGVSFQTINRWELGKVSPTKKAEYAFELYCKEKNIKFEEEQ' A
#
# COMPACT_ATOMS: atom_id res chain seq x y z
N MET A 1 -3.39 2.85 12.20
CA MET A 1 -2.85 1.70 11.44
C MET A 1 -1.50 2.08 10.88
N GLU A 2 -0.50 1.25 11.09
CA GLU A 2 0.81 1.51 10.55
C GLU A 2 0.83 1.28 9.04
N PHE A 3 1.82 1.85 8.37
CA PHE A 3 1.89 1.74 6.92
C PHE A 3 1.88 0.29 6.43
N LYS A 4 2.64 -0.59 7.10
CA LYS A 4 2.67 -2.00 6.70
C LYS A 4 1.29 -2.64 6.79
N GLU A 5 0.53 -2.25 7.78
CA GLU A 5 -0.83 -2.76 7.95
C GLU A 5 -1.76 -2.21 6.88
N LYS A 6 -1.56 -0.94 6.50
CA LYS A 6 -2.37 -0.34 5.45
C LYS A 6 -2.16 -1.05 4.11
N VAL A 7 -0.92 -1.40 3.81
CA VAL A 7 -0.63 -2.10 2.56
C VAL A 7 -1.33 -3.44 2.53
N LEU A 8 -1.23 -4.21 3.62
CA LEU A 8 -1.89 -5.49 3.72
C LEU A 8 -3.41 -5.34 3.61
N PHE A 9 -3.96 -4.34 4.30
CA PHE A 9 -5.39 -4.10 4.29
C PHE A 9 -5.90 -3.81 2.88
N VAL A 10 -5.20 -2.94 2.17
CA VAL A 10 -5.59 -2.57 0.81
C VAL A 10 -5.52 -3.77 -0.12
N ARG A 11 -4.44 -4.55 0.00
CA ARG A 11 -4.30 -5.74 -0.83
C ARG A 11 -5.44 -6.72 -0.60
N ALA A 12 -5.77 -6.95 0.67
CA ALA A 12 -6.86 -7.86 0.99
C ALA A 12 -8.20 -7.32 0.49
N LYS A 13 -8.41 -6.03 0.66
CA LYS A 13 -9.66 -5.40 0.25
C LYS A 13 -9.87 -5.51 -1.25
N LEU A 14 -8.81 -5.35 -2.01
CA LEU A 14 -8.89 -5.38 -3.48
C LEU A 14 -8.58 -6.76 -4.05
N ASN A 15 -8.27 -7.72 -3.19
CA ASN A 15 -7.95 -9.08 -3.59
C ASN A 15 -6.78 -9.12 -4.58
N LEU A 16 -5.71 -8.40 -4.24
CA LEU A 16 -4.54 -8.31 -5.09
C LEU A 16 -3.38 -9.10 -4.50
N SER A 17 -2.58 -9.71 -5.39
CA SER A 17 -1.31 -10.27 -4.98
C SER A 17 -0.31 -9.13 -4.79
N GLN A 18 0.84 -9.43 -4.16
CA GLN A 18 1.89 -8.43 -4.03
C GLN A 18 2.35 -7.95 -5.39
N MET A 19 2.46 -8.88 -6.34
CA MET A 19 2.90 -8.52 -7.69
C MET A 19 1.89 -7.63 -8.40
N ASP A 20 0.61 -7.93 -8.25
CA ASP A 20 -0.42 -7.11 -8.86
C ASP A 20 -0.41 -5.69 -8.31
N MET A 21 -0.29 -5.57 -6.98
CA MET A 21 -0.24 -4.25 -6.36
C MET A 21 1.01 -3.50 -6.80
N ALA A 22 2.13 -4.19 -6.90
CA ALA A 22 3.37 -3.55 -7.35
C ALA A 22 3.19 -2.95 -8.73
N LYS A 23 2.55 -3.69 -9.63
CA LYS A 23 2.28 -3.19 -10.97
C LYS A 23 1.39 -1.97 -10.96
N GLU A 24 0.36 -1.98 -10.14
CA GLU A 24 -0.57 -0.88 -10.10
C GLU A 24 0.05 0.38 -9.50
N LEU A 25 0.93 0.21 -8.53
CA LEU A 25 1.60 1.34 -7.91
C LEU A 25 2.88 1.77 -8.63
N GLY A 26 3.33 0.99 -9.60
CA GLY A 26 4.54 1.31 -10.32
C GLY A 26 5.81 1.11 -9.51
N VAL A 27 5.81 0.15 -8.59
CA VAL A 27 6.97 -0.18 -7.79
C VAL A 27 7.32 -1.65 -8.00
N SER A 28 8.48 -2.06 -7.46
CA SER A 28 8.88 -3.46 -7.58
C SER A 28 8.13 -4.35 -6.60
N PHE A 29 8.05 -5.63 -6.93
CA PHE A 29 7.50 -6.62 -6.02
C PHE A 29 8.24 -6.60 -4.68
N GLN A 30 9.56 -6.47 -4.73
CA GLN A 30 10.36 -6.45 -3.52
C GLN A 30 10.00 -5.28 -2.63
N THR A 31 9.65 -4.15 -3.22
CA THR A 31 9.25 -2.97 -2.46
C THR A 31 7.98 -3.26 -1.67
N ILE A 32 6.99 -3.87 -2.31
CA ILE A 32 5.75 -4.22 -1.62
C ILE A 32 6.04 -5.18 -0.47
N ASN A 33 6.86 -6.19 -0.75
CA ASN A 33 7.19 -7.19 0.26
C ASN A 33 7.88 -6.56 1.48
N ARG A 34 8.83 -5.66 1.23
CA ARG A 34 9.54 -4.98 2.32
C ARG A 34 8.62 -4.08 3.14
N TRP A 35 7.70 -3.41 2.46
CA TRP A 35 6.71 -2.58 3.16
C TRP A 35 5.87 -3.44 4.11
N GLU A 36 5.40 -4.58 3.62
CA GLU A 36 4.52 -5.45 4.43
C GLU A 36 5.27 -6.08 5.60
N LEU A 37 6.55 -6.30 5.45
CA LEU A 37 7.37 -6.82 6.54
C LEU A 37 7.78 -5.75 7.54
N GLY A 38 7.55 -4.49 7.20
CA GLY A 38 7.92 -3.39 8.07
C GLY A 38 9.41 -3.12 8.11
N LYS A 39 10.16 -3.62 7.12
CA LYS A 39 11.61 -3.48 7.11
C LYS A 39 12.10 -2.12 6.63
N VAL A 40 11.29 -1.45 5.82
CA VAL A 40 11.63 -0.12 5.33
C VAL A 40 10.38 0.75 5.37
N SER A 41 10.61 2.04 5.53
CA SER A 41 9.54 3.01 5.44
C SER A 41 9.44 3.50 4.00
N PRO A 42 8.25 3.86 3.54
CA PRO A 42 8.12 4.39 2.18
C PRO A 42 8.76 5.78 2.10
N THR A 43 9.25 6.14 0.92
CA THR A 43 9.65 7.50 0.67
C THR A 43 8.38 8.35 0.68
N LYS A 44 8.55 9.66 0.82
CA LYS A 44 7.39 10.56 0.81
C LYS A 44 6.66 10.47 -0.53
N LYS A 45 7.40 10.34 -1.61
CA LYS A 45 6.80 10.21 -2.93
C LYS A 45 5.97 8.92 -3.03
N ALA A 46 6.50 7.82 -2.52
CA ALA A 46 5.81 6.54 -2.56
C ALA A 46 4.57 6.57 -1.66
N GLU A 47 4.69 7.20 -0.50
CA GLU A 47 3.57 7.31 0.42
C GLU A 47 2.44 8.12 -0.20
N TYR A 48 2.79 9.21 -0.88
CA TYR A 48 1.79 10.02 -1.56
C TYR A 48 1.10 9.24 -2.67
N ALA A 49 1.88 8.49 -3.45
CA ALA A 49 1.31 7.68 -4.52
C ALA A 49 0.35 6.63 -3.96
N PHE A 50 0.72 6.04 -2.82
CA PHE A 50 -0.13 5.06 -2.16
C PHE A 50 -1.43 5.70 -1.70
N GLU A 51 -1.35 6.91 -1.14
CA GLU A 51 -2.56 7.61 -0.68
C GLU A 51 -3.49 7.95 -1.84
N LEU A 52 -2.93 8.39 -2.96
CA LEU A 52 -3.73 8.67 -4.14
C LEU A 52 -4.40 7.40 -4.66
N TYR A 53 -3.66 6.31 -4.64
CA TYR A 53 -4.19 5.02 -5.06
C TYR A 53 -5.38 4.61 -4.20
N CYS A 54 -5.24 4.77 -2.89
CA CYS A 54 -6.33 4.45 -1.97
C CYS A 54 -7.56 5.31 -2.24
N LYS A 55 -7.33 6.59 -2.51
CA LYS A 55 -8.42 7.50 -2.82
C LYS A 55 -9.16 7.07 -4.08
N GLU A 56 -8.41 6.71 -5.12
CA GLU A 56 -9.00 6.28 -6.38
C GLU A 56 -9.84 5.03 -6.20
N LYS A 57 -9.40 4.15 -5.31
CA LYS A 57 -10.10 2.89 -5.06
C LYS A 57 -11.16 3.02 -3.97
N ASN A 58 -11.37 4.22 -3.45
CA ASN A 58 -12.37 4.47 -2.41
C ASN A 58 -12.10 3.70 -1.13
N ILE A 59 -10.84 3.56 -0.78
CA ILE A 59 -10.45 2.84 0.42
C ILE A 59 -10.22 3.83 1.54
N LYS A 60 -10.88 3.61 2.67
CA LYS A 60 -10.74 4.45 3.85
C LYS A 60 -10.32 3.60 5.03
N PHE A 61 -9.51 4.19 5.89
CA PHE A 61 -9.04 3.53 7.09
C PHE A 61 -9.78 4.13 8.27
N GLU A 62 -10.33 3.28 9.13
CA GLU A 62 -11.24 3.73 10.17
C GLU A 62 -10.62 4.74 11.13
N GLU A 63 -9.35 4.58 11.46
CA GLU A 63 -8.71 5.48 12.39
C GLU A 63 -8.28 6.80 11.78
N GLU A 64 -8.65 7.08 10.53
CA GLU A 64 -8.31 8.32 9.85
C GLU A 64 -9.48 9.28 9.73
N GLN A 65 -10.37 9.20 10.65
CA GLN A 65 -11.53 10.08 10.62
C GLN A 65 -11.24 11.46 11.11
#